data_c5c0ab9bdbfd2a3a216b7c82dcfbfbf3
#
_entry.id   c5c0ab9bdbfd2a3a216b7c82dcfbfbf3
#
_cell.length_a   1.000
_cell.length_b   1.000
_cell.length_c   1.000
_cell.angle_alpha   90.00
_cell.angle_beta   90.00
_cell.angle_gamma   90.00
#
_symmetry.space_group_name_H-M   'P 1'
#
loop_
_entity.id
_entity.type
_entity.pdbx_description
1 polymer ?
#
loop_
_entity_poly.entity_id
_entity_poly.type
_entity_poly.pdbx_seq_one_letter_code
_entity_poly.pdbx_strand_id
1 'polypeptide(L)'
;MSKTKASSGSGSQDAGEAKKKKCDRKTGSDPEESDVTILLIGKTGTGKSSAGNVIINANHFAVGQNTLVCEKGFHNFPDGRRLVVIDTPGLFDTKLTPQEMKRQLARCLSLCAPGPHVFLIVIESTSFSQKEEDLVEIIRKIFGERAPRYAMVLFTHGDQMPIGPNGQTILHFTPPLNDFVSECRGGYHIFNNIGNRAQVNELVEKIDSMVRRNGGSRFTNDLLREAQRAIREEAGGHRGPAERNNSLIRAVDQAAIAEAAAEVGEAVNRGRSVRDNWCVII
;
A
#
# COMPACT_ATOMS: atom_id res chain seq x y z
N MET A 1 46.61 22.00 -75.94
CA MET A 1 47.70 21.10 -76.44
C MET A 1 47.94 20.06 -75.36
N SER A 2 47.87 18.83 -75.80
CA SER A 2 48.50 17.58 -75.32
C SER A 2 47.96 16.94 -74.04
N LYS A 3 47.16 15.92 -74.18
CA LYS A 3 47.44 14.47 -74.38
C LYS A 3 47.89 13.77 -73.13
N THR A 4 47.00 12.88 -72.70
CA THR A 4 47.12 11.43 -72.63
C THR A 4 47.90 10.92 -71.40
N LYS A 5 47.50 9.98 -70.64
CA LYS A 5 47.17 8.56 -70.95
C LYS A 5 46.62 7.85 -69.70
N ALA A 6 45.79 6.91 -69.96
CA ALA A 6 45.26 5.89 -68.99
C ALA A 6 46.37 4.92 -68.59
N SER A 7 46.20 4.30 -67.36
CA SER A 7 46.55 2.90 -67.18
C SER A 7 45.72 2.30 -66.08
N SER A 8 45.20 1.17 -66.40
CA SER A 8 44.46 0.19 -65.66
C SER A 8 45.27 -0.43 -64.50
N GLY A 9 44.62 -0.74 -63.40
CA GLY A 9 45.13 -1.59 -62.30
C GLY A 9 44.01 -2.20 -61.54
N SER A 10 43.77 -3.45 -61.83
CA SER A 10 42.87 -4.36 -61.13
C SER A 10 43.36 -4.68 -59.69
N GLY A 11 42.46 -4.88 -58.73
CA GLY A 11 42.89 -5.54 -57.53
C GLY A 11 41.90 -5.51 -56.41
N SER A 12 41.21 -6.60 -56.29
CA SER A 12 40.73 -7.32 -55.06
C SER A 12 39.75 -6.63 -54.12
N GLN A 13 38.63 -7.28 -54.10
CA GLN A 13 37.60 -7.29 -53.07
C GLN A 13 38.22 -7.58 -51.71
N ASP A 14 37.88 -6.76 -50.71
CA ASP A 14 37.95 -7.17 -49.32
C ASP A 14 36.62 -6.83 -48.67
N ALA A 15 35.91 -7.90 -48.29
CA ALA A 15 34.59 -7.85 -47.66
C ALA A 15 34.78 -7.59 -46.19
N GLY A 16 34.72 -6.33 -45.80
CA GLY A 16 34.64 -5.93 -44.39
C GLY A 16 33.27 -6.24 -43.79
N GLU A 17 33.19 -7.34 -43.07
CA GLU A 17 32.06 -7.76 -42.23
C GLU A 17 31.68 -6.63 -41.24
N ALA A 18 30.59 -5.94 -41.51
CA ALA A 18 29.97 -5.04 -40.58
C ALA A 18 29.34 -5.85 -39.42
N LYS A 19 30.05 -5.99 -38.32
CA LYS A 19 29.50 -6.47 -37.04
C LYS A 19 28.34 -5.58 -36.66
N LYS A 20 27.10 -6.04 -36.88
CA LYS A 20 25.90 -5.50 -36.29
C LYS A 20 26.04 -5.64 -34.77
N LYS A 21 26.33 -4.56 -34.07
CA LYS A 21 26.11 -4.47 -32.63
C LYS A 21 24.64 -4.74 -32.38
N LYS A 22 24.36 -5.91 -31.84
CA LYS A 22 23.08 -6.30 -31.29
C LYS A 22 22.83 -5.34 -30.13
N CYS A 23 21.94 -4.38 -30.33
CA CYS A 23 21.44 -3.54 -29.26
C CYS A 23 20.64 -4.46 -28.35
N ASP A 24 21.19 -4.82 -27.22
CA ASP A 24 20.47 -5.55 -26.18
C ASP A 24 19.28 -4.70 -25.80
N ARG A 25 18.12 -5.09 -26.29
CA ARG A 25 16.84 -4.61 -25.80
C ARG A 25 16.82 -4.98 -24.32
N LYS A 26 16.97 -3.99 -23.45
CA LYS A 26 16.51 -4.12 -22.06
C LYS A 26 15.09 -4.65 -22.15
N THR A 27 14.90 -5.89 -21.70
CA THR A 27 13.61 -6.48 -21.45
C THR A 27 12.88 -5.49 -20.54
N GLY A 28 11.85 -4.85 -21.08
CA GLY A 28 10.99 -3.97 -20.30
C GLY A 28 10.43 -4.81 -19.14
N SER A 29 10.84 -4.49 -17.93
CA SER A 29 10.14 -4.93 -16.74
C SER A 29 8.69 -4.48 -16.91
N ASP A 30 7.73 -5.38 -16.68
CA ASP A 30 6.32 -5.04 -16.67
C ASP A 30 6.14 -3.79 -15.79
N PRO A 31 5.35 -2.79 -16.21
CA PRO A 31 5.13 -1.55 -15.44
C PRO A 31 4.66 -1.82 -14.01
N GLU A 32 4.09 -2.99 -13.74
CA GLU A 32 3.66 -3.40 -12.40
C GLU A 32 4.81 -3.77 -11.44
N GLU A 33 5.99 -4.12 -11.94
CA GLU A 33 7.15 -4.47 -11.08
C GLU A 33 7.82 -3.26 -10.43
N SER A 34 7.65 -2.06 -10.98
CA SER A 34 8.23 -0.83 -10.44
C SER A 34 7.33 -0.11 -9.43
N ASP A 35 6.10 -0.58 -9.23
CA ASP A 35 5.11 0.07 -8.39
C ASP A 35 5.25 -0.30 -6.92
N VAL A 36 5.32 0.71 -6.06
CA VAL A 36 5.20 0.52 -4.61
C VAL A 36 3.76 0.81 -4.19
N THR A 37 3.05 -0.22 -3.74
CA THR A 37 1.64 -0.11 -3.34
C THR A 37 1.50 0.04 -1.84
N ILE A 38 0.87 1.11 -1.41
CA ILE A 38 0.59 1.50 -0.03
C ILE A 38 -0.91 1.36 0.22
N LEU A 39 -1.29 0.60 1.23
CA LEU A 39 -2.66 0.50 1.71
C LEU A 39 -2.80 1.28 3.00
N LEU A 40 -3.60 2.36 3.00
CA LEU A 40 -3.88 3.17 4.19
C LEU A 40 -4.94 2.48 5.04
N ILE A 41 -4.64 2.22 6.30
CA ILE A 41 -5.54 1.59 7.27
C ILE A 41 -5.62 2.50 8.50
N GLY A 42 -6.79 2.62 9.11
CA GLY A 42 -6.99 3.42 10.31
C GLY A 42 -8.45 3.80 10.47
N LYS A 43 -8.78 4.37 11.62
CA LYS A 43 -10.14 4.83 11.93
C LYS A 43 -10.57 6.02 11.06
N THR A 44 -11.85 6.26 11.01
CA THR A 44 -12.39 7.51 10.44
C THR A 44 -11.85 8.70 11.21
N GLY A 45 -11.43 9.73 10.50
CA GLY A 45 -10.92 10.97 11.09
C GLY A 45 -9.42 10.99 11.39
N THR A 46 -8.67 9.88 11.29
CA THR A 46 -7.23 9.84 11.58
C THR A 46 -6.34 10.50 10.53
N GLY A 47 -6.91 11.11 9.49
CA GLY A 47 -6.14 11.81 8.45
C GLY A 47 -5.64 10.94 7.30
N LYS A 48 -6.20 9.72 7.07
CA LYS A 48 -5.80 8.83 5.95
C LYS A 48 -5.83 9.52 4.60
N SER A 49 -6.99 10.06 4.22
CA SER A 49 -7.17 10.73 2.92
C SER A 49 -6.25 11.94 2.76
N SER A 50 -6.06 12.73 3.83
CA SER A 50 -5.12 13.85 3.84
C SER A 50 -3.68 13.38 3.65
N ALA A 51 -3.26 12.36 4.40
CA ALA A 51 -1.93 11.76 4.26
C ALA A 51 -1.74 11.17 2.85
N GLY A 52 -2.75 10.48 2.33
CA GLY A 52 -2.76 9.95 0.96
C GLY A 52 -2.52 11.05 -0.07
N ASN A 53 -3.24 12.18 0.03
CA ASN A 53 -3.07 13.33 -0.86
C ASN A 53 -1.66 13.92 -0.80
N VAL A 54 -1.09 14.03 0.38
CA VAL A 54 0.29 14.51 0.54
C VAL A 54 1.30 13.53 -0.06
N ILE A 55 1.12 12.22 0.14
CA ILE A 55 1.99 11.18 -0.41
C ILE A 55 1.98 11.22 -1.95
N ILE A 56 0.80 11.28 -2.57
CA ILE A 56 0.68 11.33 -4.02
C ILE A 56 0.92 12.74 -4.61
N ASN A 57 1.07 13.75 -3.78
CA ASN A 57 1.21 15.15 -4.18
C ASN A 57 0.05 15.65 -5.08
N ALA A 58 -1.18 15.33 -4.70
CA ALA A 58 -2.39 15.70 -5.44
C ALA A 58 -3.60 15.74 -4.49
N ASN A 59 -4.58 16.56 -4.80
CA ASN A 59 -5.88 16.57 -4.11
C ASN A 59 -6.83 15.56 -4.80
N HIS A 60 -6.56 14.28 -4.61
CA HIS A 60 -7.30 13.19 -5.25
C HIS A 60 -8.38 12.61 -4.33
N PHE A 61 -8.02 12.34 -3.08
CA PHE A 61 -8.92 11.78 -2.09
C PHE A 61 -9.73 12.90 -1.41
N ALA A 62 -11.04 12.68 -1.22
CA ALA A 62 -11.89 13.62 -0.53
C ALA A 62 -11.50 13.76 0.96
N VAL A 63 -11.28 14.98 1.42
CA VAL A 63 -10.91 15.32 2.80
C VAL A 63 -12.06 16.00 3.51
N GLY A 64 -12.21 15.80 4.82
CA GLY A 64 -13.26 16.43 5.63
C GLY A 64 -14.64 15.78 5.51
N GLN A 65 -14.76 14.70 4.74
CA GLN A 65 -15.94 13.85 4.64
C GLN A 65 -15.56 12.42 5.03
N ASN A 66 -16.55 11.62 5.45
CA ASN A 66 -16.29 10.20 5.65
C ASN A 66 -16.00 9.55 4.30
N THR A 67 -14.83 8.94 4.16
CA THR A 67 -14.51 8.09 3.00
C THR A 67 -15.47 6.90 3.02
N LEU A 68 -16.33 6.81 2.03
CA LEU A 68 -17.34 5.74 1.96
C LEU A 68 -16.89 4.57 1.08
N VAL A 69 -15.92 4.80 0.21
CA VAL A 69 -15.48 3.84 -0.81
C VAL A 69 -13.97 3.83 -0.90
N CYS A 70 -13.36 2.63 -1.02
CA CYS A 70 -11.93 2.53 -1.30
C CYS A 70 -11.59 3.16 -2.64
N GLU A 71 -10.56 4.01 -2.65
CA GLU A 71 -10.08 4.72 -3.85
C GLU A 71 -8.57 4.51 -4.05
N LYS A 72 -8.13 4.62 -5.29
CA LYS A 72 -6.75 4.43 -5.70
C LYS A 72 -6.20 5.69 -6.35
N GLY A 73 -5.13 6.23 -5.78
CA GLY A 73 -4.37 7.34 -6.34
C GLY A 73 -2.92 6.94 -6.58
N PHE A 74 -2.18 7.73 -7.34
CA PHE A 74 -0.78 7.43 -7.63
C PHE A 74 0.07 8.68 -7.84
N HIS A 75 1.37 8.52 -7.61
CA HIS A 75 2.40 9.50 -7.89
C HIS A 75 3.52 8.85 -8.72
N ASN A 76 3.90 9.51 -9.81
CA ASN A 76 5.00 9.06 -10.65
C ASN A 76 6.28 9.83 -10.29
N PHE A 77 7.36 9.10 -10.03
CA PHE A 77 8.67 9.70 -9.84
C PHE A 77 9.40 9.90 -11.18
N PRO A 78 10.32 10.87 -11.25
CA PRO A 78 11.12 11.10 -12.46
C PRO A 78 11.98 9.90 -12.89
N ASP A 79 12.32 9.01 -11.97
CA ASP A 79 13.10 7.78 -12.21
C ASP A 79 12.25 6.62 -12.78
N GLY A 80 10.97 6.86 -13.04
CA GLY A 80 10.02 5.88 -13.58
C GLY A 80 9.33 5.02 -12.54
N ARG A 81 9.68 5.14 -11.26
CA ARG A 81 8.95 4.47 -10.16
C ARG A 81 7.59 5.12 -9.94
N ARG A 82 6.63 4.35 -9.48
CA ARG A 82 5.30 4.81 -9.16
C ARG A 82 4.91 4.42 -7.74
N LEU A 83 4.42 5.38 -6.95
CA LEU A 83 3.70 5.09 -5.72
C LEU A 83 2.23 4.94 -6.04
N VAL A 84 1.64 3.88 -5.56
CA VAL A 84 0.20 3.62 -5.62
C VAL A 84 -0.33 3.67 -4.21
N VAL A 85 -1.25 4.58 -3.94
CA VAL A 85 -1.88 4.73 -2.63
C VAL A 85 -3.33 4.33 -2.73
N ILE A 86 -3.76 3.46 -1.82
CA ILE A 86 -5.15 3.03 -1.70
C ILE A 86 -5.68 3.59 -0.39
N ASP A 87 -6.58 4.56 -0.51
CA ASP A 87 -7.32 5.10 0.62
C ASP A 87 -8.52 4.21 0.92
N THR A 88 -8.72 3.91 2.19
CA THR A 88 -9.81 3.06 2.64
C THR A 88 -10.80 3.85 3.49
N PRO A 89 -12.09 3.53 3.43
CA PRO A 89 -13.00 3.97 4.47
C PRO A 89 -12.48 3.48 5.82
N GLY A 90 -12.98 4.05 6.89
CA GLY A 90 -12.73 3.48 8.21
C GLY A 90 -13.30 2.06 8.27
N LEU A 91 -12.60 1.09 7.67
CA LEU A 91 -13.05 -0.32 7.54
C LEU A 91 -13.41 -0.95 8.89
N PHE A 92 -13.00 -0.30 9.97
CA PHE A 92 -13.21 -0.73 11.35
C PHE A 92 -14.07 0.28 12.12
N ASP A 93 -14.78 1.17 11.38
CA ASP A 93 -15.75 2.08 11.99
C ASP A 93 -17.10 1.36 12.13
N THR A 94 -17.65 1.43 13.33
CA THR A 94 -18.93 0.83 13.72
C THR A 94 -20.15 1.33 12.94
N LYS A 95 -19.95 2.31 12.07
CA LYS A 95 -21.01 2.88 11.24
C LYS A 95 -21.33 2.05 10.00
N LEU A 96 -20.42 1.14 9.60
CA LEU A 96 -20.65 0.25 8.45
C LEU A 96 -21.43 -0.98 8.88
N THR A 97 -22.44 -1.33 8.12
CA THR A 97 -23.08 -2.63 8.29
C THR A 97 -22.12 -3.76 7.90
N PRO A 98 -22.27 -4.99 8.41
CA PRO A 98 -21.42 -6.12 8.03
C PRO A 98 -21.35 -6.33 6.51
N GLN A 99 -22.46 -6.11 5.80
CA GLN A 99 -22.50 -6.25 4.35
C GLN A 99 -21.72 -5.15 3.63
N GLU A 100 -21.78 -3.91 4.11
CA GLU A 100 -20.99 -2.80 3.57
C GLU A 100 -19.51 -3.02 3.84
N MET A 101 -19.15 -3.48 5.04
CA MET A 101 -17.78 -3.86 5.38
C MET A 101 -17.23 -4.90 4.39
N LYS A 102 -17.97 -5.98 4.12
CA LYS A 102 -17.61 -7.02 3.15
C LYS A 102 -17.37 -6.45 1.76
N ARG A 103 -18.26 -5.58 1.28
CA ARG A 103 -18.12 -4.93 -0.02
C ARG A 103 -16.89 -4.05 -0.11
N GLN A 104 -16.63 -3.25 0.93
CA GLN A 104 -15.45 -2.39 0.95
C GLN A 104 -14.16 -3.21 1.04
N LEU A 105 -14.14 -4.28 1.82
CA LEU A 105 -12.99 -5.18 1.89
C LEU A 105 -12.73 -5.85 0.54
N ALA A 106 -13.77 -6.38 -0.13
CA ALA A 106 -13.63 -6.96 -1.47
C ALA A 106 -13.09 -5.94 -2.49
N ARG A 107 -13.58 -4.69 -2.44
CA ARG A 107 -13.08 -3.60 -3.27
C ARG A 107 -11.61 -3.27 -2.95
N CYS A 108 -11.26 -3.18 -1.68
CA CYS A 108 -9.89 -2.96 -1.23
C CYS A 108 -8.95 -4.05 -1.77
N LEU A 109 -9.31 -5.33 -1.63
CA LEU A 109 -8.54 -6.46 -2.14
C LEU A 109 -8.37 -6.38 -3.67
N SER A 110 -9.43 -6.02 -4.39
CA SER A 110 -9.37 -5.81 -5.85
C SER A 110 -8.42 -4.70 -6.24
N LEU A 111 -8.41 -3.57 -5.53
CA LEU A 111 -7.52 -2.44 -5.80
C LEU A 111 -6.06 -2.73 -5.41
N CYS A 112 -5.85 -3.57 -4.38
CA CYS A 112 -4.53 -3.96 -3.88
C CYS A 112 -3.87 -5.07 -4.69
N ALA A 113 -4.63 -5.87 -5.44
CA ALA A 113 -4.09 -7.06 -6.10
C ALA A 113 -2.86 -6.73 -6.98
N PRO A 114 -1.81 -7.55 -6.95
CA PRO A 114 -1.63 -8.82 -6.27
C PRO A 114 -1.31 -8.73 -4.77
N GLY A 115 -1.19 -7.54 -4.21
CA GLY A 115 -0.99 -7.25 -2.80
C GLY A 115 -0.25 -5.93 -2.56
N PRO A 116 -0.39 -5.34 -1.36
CA PRO A 116 0.35 -4.14 -1.00
C PRO A 116 1.81 -4.46 -0.65
N HIS A 117 2.68 -3.48 -0.79
CA HIS A 117 4.04 -3.53 -0.26
C HIS A 117 4.08 -3.10 1.21
N VAL A 118 3.13 -2.24 1.60
CA VAL A 118 3.02 -1.74 2.96
C VAL A 118 1.56 -1.53 3.36
N PHE A 119 1.22 -1.98 4.57
CA PHE A 119 0.06 -1.57 5.33
C PHE A 119 0.46 -0.35 6.15
N LEU A 120 0.04 0.83 5.75
CA LEU A 120 0.35 2.07 6.46
C LEU A 120 -0.78 2.36 7.46
N ILE A 121 -0.51 2.10 8.73
CA ILE A 121 -1.48 2.25 9.82
C ILE A 121 -1.47 3.71 10.26
N VAL A 122 -2.52 4.42 9.92
CA VAL A 122 -2.64 5.86 10.16
C VAL A 122 -3.32 6.12 11.50
N ILE A 123 -2.61 6.77 12.40
CA ILE A 123 -3.03 7.09 13.77
C ILE A 123 -2.87 8.59 14.00
N GLU A 124 -3.85 9.21 14.62
CA GLU A 124 -3.72 10.57 15.09
C GLU A 124 -2.83 10.61 16.33
N SER A 125 -1.79 11.45 16.28
CA SER A 125 -0.73 11.47 17.29
C SER A 125 -1.21 11.82 18.70
N THR A 126 -2.33 12.53 18.80
CA THR A 126 -2.91 13.02 20.07
C THR A 126 -3.93 12.07 20.67
N SER A 127 -4.32 11.00 19.97
CA SER A 127 -5.47 10.16 20.34
C SER A 127 -5.19 8.66 20.38
N PHE A 128 -3.95 8.26 20.72
CA PHE A 128 -3.64 6.83 20.87
C PHE A 128 -4.42 6.23 22.05
N SER A 129 -5.17 5.19 21.79
CA SER A 129 -6.01 4.48 22.76
C SER A 129 -6.00 2.99 22.48
N GLN A 130 -6.58 2.19 23.39
CA GLN A 130 -6.77 0.75 23.22
C GLN A 130 -7.36 0.37 21.85
N LYS A 131 -8.20 1.25 21.29
CA LYS A 131 -8.81 1.03 19.98
C LYS A 131 -7.81 1.06 18.81
N GLU A 132 -6.68 1.75 18.95
CA GLU A 132 -5.60 1.73 17.98
C GLU A 132 -4.74 0.46 18.12
N GLU A 133 -4.57 -0.07 19.34
CA GLU A 133 -3.87 -1.34 19.57
C GLU A 133 -4.55 -2.49 18.83
N ASP A 134 -5.87 -2.49 18.79
CA ASP A 134 -6.64 -3.53 18.12
C ASP A 134 -6.43 -3.57 16.59
N LEU A 135 -5.89 -2.50 15.98
CA LEU A 135 -5.69 -2.45 14.52
C LEU A 135 -4.68 -3.49 14.01
N VAL A 136 -3.64 -3.80 14.76
CA VAL A 136 -2.68 -4.85 14.35
C VAL A 136 -3.34 -6.22 14.40
N GLU A 137 -4.13 -6.48 15.44
CA GLU A 137 -4.90 -7.72 15.55
C GLU A 137 -5.91 -7.88 14.41
N ILE A 138 -6.55 -6.78 14.02
CA ILE A 138 -7.44 -6.73 12.87
C ILE A 138 -6.69 -7.07 11.58
N ILE A 139 -5.52 -6.46 11.39
CA ILE A 139 -4.67 -6.74 10.22
C ILE A 139 -4.27 -8.21 10.20
N ARG A 140 -3.91 -8.82 11.36
CA ARG A 140 -3.61 -10.25 11.46
C ARG A 140 -4.81 -11.11 11.10
N LYS A 141 -5.99 -10.80 11.62
CA LYS A 141 -7.22 -11.56 11.33
C LYS A 141 -7.61 -11.52 9.86
N ILE A 142 -7.53 -10.34 9.24
CA ILE A 142 -7.92 -10.16 7.83
C ILE A 142 -6.87 -10.71 6.88
N PHE A 143 -5.61 -10.40 7.15
CA PHE A 143 -4.52 -10.69 6.21
C PHE A 143 -3.61 -11.84 6.67
N GLY A 144 -3.74 -12.30 7.92
CA GLY A 144 -2.94 -13.39 8.49
C GLY A 144 -1.70 -12.92 9.23
N GLU A 145 -1.09 -13.83 10.01
CA GLU A 145 0.02 -13.60 10.95
C GLU A 145 1.27 -12.94 10.34
N ARG A 146 1.43 -13.01 9.04
CA ARG A 146 2.57 -12.39 8.34
C ARG A 146 2.39 -10.91 8.04
N ALA A 147 1.16 -10.40 8.12
CA ALA A 147 0.84 -9.04 7.70
C ALA A 147 1.58 -7.94 8.50
N PRO A 148 1.80 -8.05 9.84
CA PRO A 148 2.56 -7.05 10.59
C PRO A 148 4.01 -6.86 10.11
N ARG A 149 4.59 -7.85 9.41
CA ARG A 149 5.92 -7.69 8.79
C ARG A 149 5.93 -6.66 7.64
N TYR A 150 4.77 -6.35 7.11
CA TYR A 150 4.55 -5.38 6.03
C TYR A 150 3.84 -4.12 6.56
N ALA A 151 3.69 -3.99 7.88
CA ALA A 151 3.04 -2.85 8.51
C ALA A 151 4.04 -1.79 8.97
N MET A 152 3.63 -0.52 8.86
CA MET A 152 4.31 0.66 9.37
C MET A 152 3.27 1.60 9.98
N VAL A 153 3.59 2.24 11.09
CA VAL A 153 2.70 3.23 11.72
C VAL A 153 3.01 4.62 11.17
N LEU A 154 1.97 5.34 10.79
CA LEU A 154 2.04 6.74 10.40
C LEU A 154 1.28 7.59 11.41
N PHE A 155 2.01 8.39 12.19
CA PHE A 155 1.39 9.38 13.07
C PHE A 155 1.09 10.66 12.28
N THR A 156 -0.18 11.03 12.23
CA THR A 156 -0.62 12.30 11.65
C THR A 156 -0.64 13.42 12.70
N HIS A 157 -0.86 14.66 12.26
CA HIS A 157 -0.87 15.84 13.14
C HIS A 157 0.44 16.01 13.94
N GLY A 158 1.57 15.70 13.31
CA GLY A 158 2.89 15.87 13.91
C GLY A 158 3.21 17.32 14.29
N ASP A 159 2.55 18.29 13.67
CA ASP A 159 2.58 19.71 13.98
C ASP A 159 1.97 20.05 15.35
N GLN A 160 1.12 19.17 15.90
CA GLN A 160 0.50 19.33 17.21
C GLN A 160 1.28 18.62 18.33
N MET A 161 2.35 17.90 17.98
CA MET A 161 3.19 17.21 18.96
C MET A 161 4.14 18.18 19.65
N PRO A 162 4.55 17.93 20.91
CA PRO A 162 5.59 18.69 21.59
C PRO A 162 6.90 18.67 20.79
N ILE A 163 7.57 19.81 20.78
CA ILE A 163 8.88 19.97 20.16
C ILE A 163 9.96 19.94 21.25
N GLY A 164 10.95 19.10 21.07
CA GLY A 164 12.10 18.98 21.97
C GLY A 164 13.10 20.11 21.81
N PRO A 165 14.11 20.17 22.72
CA PRO A 165 15.12 21.22 22.73
C PRO A 165 15.89 21.36 21.40
N ASN A 166 16.01 20.29 20.63
CA ASN A 166 16.72 20.26 19.34
C ASN A 166 15.80 20.45 18.15
N GLY A 167 14.53 20.89 18.36
CA GLY A 167 13.55 21.06 17.31
C GLY A 167 12.93 19.76 16.77
N GLN A 168 13.26 18.60 17.37
CA GLN A 168 12.64 17.33 16.98
C GLN A 168 11.26 17.18 17.64
N THR A 169 10.34 16.58 16.92
CA THR A 169 9.04 16.18 17.46
C THR A 169 9.22 15.08 18.51
N ILE A 170 8.60 15.27 19.68
CA ILE A 170 8.62 14.29 20.76
C ILE A 170 7.37 13.45 20.70
N LEU A 171 7.53 12.15 20.46
CA LEU A 171 6.48 11.16 20.63
C LEU A 171 6.68 10.47 21.99
N HIS A 172 5.72 10.64 22.88
CA HIS A 172 5.73 9.92 24.16
C HIS A 172 5.26 8.48 23.93
N PHE A 173 6.21 7.56 23.94
CA PHE A 173 5.89 6.13 23.90
C PHE A 173 5.40 5.67 25.27
N THR A 174 4.09 5.45 25.39
CA THR A 174 3.55 4.63 26.46
C THR A 174 3.89 3.16 26.20
N PRO A 175 3.96 2.28 27.23
CA PRO A 175 4.22 0.86 26.98
C PRO A 175 3.30 0.24 25.91
N PRO A 176 1.99 0.43 25.93
CA PRO A 176 1.11 -0.10 24.88
C PRO A 176 1.45 0.42 23.47
N LEU A 177 1.77 1.70 23.35
CA LEU A 177 2.16 2.28 22.04
C LEU A 177 3.50 1.71 21.57
N ASN A 178 4.46 1.51 22.47
CA ASN A 178 5.74 0.91 22.15
C ASN A 178 5.57 -0.53 21.66
N ASP A 179 4.76 -1.32 22.35
CA ASP A 179 4.45 -2.70 21.96
C ASP A 179 3.78 -2.73 20.59
N PHE A 180 2.78 -1.90 20.39
CA PHE A 180 2.11 -1.74 19.10
C PHE A 180 3.07 -1.42 17.94
N VAL A 181 3.94 -0.42 18.12
CA VAL A 181 4.92 -0.02 17.09
C VAL A 181 5.95 -1.13 16.87
N SER A 182 6.36 -1.86 17.91
CA SER A 182 7.35 -2.96 17.81
C SER A 182 6.81 -4.16 17.02
N GLU A 183 5.51 -4.39 17.02
CA GLU A 183 4.85 -5.41 16.22
C GLU A 183 4.88 -5.06 14.71
N CYS A 184 4.88 -3.76 14.39
CA CYS A 184 4.96 -3.27 13.02
C CYS A 184 6.42 -3.22 12.55
N ARG A 185 6.83 -4.14 11.68
CA ARG A 185 8.23 -4.26 11.25
C ARG A 185 8.79 -3.03 10.52
N GLY A 186 7.92 -2.18 9.98
CA GLY A 186 8.25 -0.90 9.38
C GLY A 186 8.58 0.18 10.40
N GLY A 187 8.32 -0.06 11.70
CA GLY A 187 8.43 0.96 12.73
C GLY A 187 7.40 2.07 12.54
N TYR A 188 7.81 3.32 12.71
CA TYR A 188 6.91 4.44 12.57
C TYR A 188 7.49 5.61 11.78
N HIS A 189 6.60 6.49 11.32
CA HIS A 189 6.92 7.81 10.76
C HIS A 189 5.94 8.85 11.31
N ILE A 190 6.42 10.08 11.52
CA ILE A 190 5.61 11.20 11.95
C ILE A 190 5.36 12.11 10.75
N PHE A 191 4.12 12.50 10.55
CA PHE A 191 3.67 13.21 9.37
C PHE A 191 2.78 14.39 9.76
N ASN A 192 3.13 15.59 9.31
CA ASN A 192 2.20 16.69 9.31
C ASN A 192 1.53 16.75 7.93
N ASN A 193 0.22 16.79 7.86
CA ASN A 193 -0.51 16.77 6.60
C ASN A 193 -0.48 18.13 5.86
N ILE A 194 0.54 18.97 6.14
CA ILE A 194 0.68 20.35 5.60
C ILE A 194 1.50 20.37 4.30
N GLY A 195 1.86 19.21 3.74
CA GLY A 195 2.43 19.17 2.39
C GLY A 195 3.95 19.37 2.32
N ASN A 196 4.70 18.97 3.33
CA ASN A 196 6.16 18.98 3.29
C ASN A 196 6.71 17.76 2.50
N ARG A 197 7.27 18.03 1.31
CA ARG A 197 7.84 16.99 0.45
C ARG A 197 8.99 16.21 1.09
N ALA A 198 9.76 16.83 1.99
CA ALA A 198 10.84 16.13 2.70
C ALA A 198 10.32 14.97 3.54
N GLN A 199 9.19 15.14 4.24
CA GLN A 199 8.57 14.07 5.03
C GLN A 199 8.11 12.90 4.13
N VAL A 200 7.62 13.18 2.93
CA VAL A 200 7.24 12.14 1.97
C VAL A 200 8.47 11.37 1.51
N ASN A 201 9.57 12.04 1.22
CA ASN A 201 10.82 11.37 0.82
C ASN A 201 11.35 10.47 1.94
N GLU A 202 11.37 10.94 3.19
CA GLU A 202 11.77 10.13 4.35
C GLU A 202 10.84 8.92 4.55
N LEU A 203 9.53 9.10 4.38
CA LEU A 203 8.56 8.00 4.44
C LEU A 203 8.87 6.96 3.36
N VAL A 204 9.09 7.40 2.12
CA VAL A 204 9.41 6.51 0.98
C VAL A 204 10.71 5.75 1.23
N GLU A 205 11.76 6.40 1.74
CA GLU A 205 13.03 5.73 2.09
C GLU A 205 12.83 4.64 3.15
N LYS A 206 12.02 4.90 4.18
CA LYS A 206 11.65 3.90 5.19
C LYS A 206 10.87 2.73 4.58
N ILE A 207 9.91 3.02 3.70
CA ILE A 207 9.13 2.00 2.97
C ILE A 207 10.08 1.17 2.10
N ASP A 208 10.94 1.79 1.29
CA ASP A 208 11.91 1.10 0.45
C ASP A 208 12.83 0.19 1.28
N SER A 209 13.27 0.67 2.45
CA SER A 209 14.07 -0.14 3.38
C SER A 209 13.30 -1.36 3.90
N MET A 210 12.02 -1.20 4.25
CA MET A 210 11.17 -2.30 4.69
C MET A 210 10.90 -3.29 3.56
N VAL A 211 10.60 -2.82 2.36
CA VAL A 211 10.39 -3.65 1.17
C VAL A 211 11.63 -4.47 0.87
N ARG A 212 12.83 -3.87 0.91
CA ARG A 212 14.11 -4.61 0.75
C ARG A 212 14.30 -5.69 1.82
N ARG A 213 14.00 -5.39 3.09
CA ARG A 213 14.06 -6.38 4.19
C ARG A 213 13.07 -7.53 4.01
N ASN A 214 11.98 -7.30 3.30
CA ASN A 214 10.99 -8.32 2.92
C ASN A 214 11.31 -9.01 1.59
N GLY A 215 12.53 -8.85 1.06
CA GLY A 215 12.98 -9.48 -0.18
C GLY A 215 12.42 -8.85 -1.45
N GLY A 216 12.01 -7.57 -1.40
CA GLY A 216 11.45 -6.84 -2.53
C GLY A 216 10.03 -7.26 -2.92
N SER A 217 9.42 -8.17 -2.15
CA SER A 217 8.13 -8.75 -2.49
C SER A 217 6.94 -8.01 -1.88
N ARG A 218 5.82 -8.07 -2.59
CA ARG A 218 4.50 -7.65 -2.09
C ARG A 218 4.00 -8.64 -1.04
N PHE A 219 3.21 -8.16 -0.11
CA PHE A 219 2.42 -9.04 0.74
C PHE A 219 1.37 -9.76 -0.10
N THR A 220 1.20 -11.07 0.09
CA THR A 220 0.14 -11.85 -0.54
C THR A 220 -0.39 -12.93 0.39
N ASN A 221 -1.66 -13.26 0.25
CA ASN A 221 -2.36 -14.34 0.89
C ASN A 221 -3.40 -14.94 -0.07
N ASP A 222 -4.17 -15.92 0.38
CA ASP A 222 -5.16 -16.58 -0.48
C ASP A 222 -6.24 -15.63 -0.99
N LEU A 223 -6.68 -14.68 -0.16
CA LEU A 223 -7.67 -13.65 -0.56
C LEU A 223 -7.16 -12.76 -1.68
N LEU A 224 -5.92 -12.29 -1.58
CA LEU A 224 -5.31 -11.43 -2.60
C LEU A 224 -5.05 -12.22 -3.89
N ARG A 225 -4.69 -13.51 -3.77
CA ARG A 225 -4.57 -14.40 -4.94
C ARG A 225 -5.91 -14.61 -5.64
N GLU A 226 -6.98 -14.79 -4.88
CA GLU A 226 -8.32 -14.90 -5.43
C GLU A 226 -8.76 -13.60 -6.12
N ALA A 227 -8.49 -12.45 -5.49
CA ALA A 227 -8.75 -11.14 -6.09
C ALA A 227 -8.00 -10.97 -7.42
N GLN A 228 -6.72 -11.34 -7.47
CA GLN A 228 -5.91 -11.27 -8.67
C GLN A 228 -6.44 -12.22 -9.77
N ARG A 229 -6.88 -13.43 -9.40
CA ARG A 229 -7.49 -14.37 -10.34
C ARG A 229 -8.78 -13.80 -10.96
N ALA A 230 -9.65 -13.28 -10.12
CA ALA A 230 -10.90 -12.66 -10.57
C ALA A 230 -10.68 -11.50 -11.55
N ILE A 231 -9.65 -10.66 -11.32
CA ILE A 231 -9.26 -9.57 -12.22
C ILE A 231 -8.76 -10.12 -13.57
N ARG A 232 -7.93 -11.16 -13.57
CA ARG A 232 -7.41 -11.77 -14.81
C ARG A 232 -8.51 -12.42 -15.64
N GLU A 233 -9.45 -13.11 -15.01
CA GLU A 233 -10.60 -13.72 -15.69
C GLU A 233 -11.48 -12.67 -16.37
N GLU A 234 -11.65 -11.50 -15.74
CA GLU A 234 -12.36 -10.36 -16.34
C GLU A 234 -11.62 -9.80 -17.56
N ALA A 235 -10.30 -9.58 -17.42
CA ALA A 235 -9.45 -9.08 -18.52
C ALA A 235 -9.46 -10.05 -19.72
N GLY A 236 -9.63 -11.35 -19.48
CA GLY A 236 -9.83 -12.37 -20.51
C GLY A 236 -11.24 -12.46 -21.09
N GLY A 237 -12.17 -11.58 -20.68
CA GLY A 237 -13.53 -11.52 -21.19
C GLY A 237 -14.47 -12.63 -20.65
N HIS A 238 -14.06 -13.34 -19.60
CA HIS A 238 -14.84 -14.47 -19.07
C HIS A 238 -15.88 -14.05 -18.02
N ARG A 239 -15.71 -12.89 -17.37
CA ARG A 239 -16.63 -12.38 -16.34
C ARG A 239 -16.73 -10.87 -16.36
N GLY A 240 -17.95 -10.36 -16.12
CA GLY A 240 -18.20 -8.93 -15.98
C GLY A 240 -17.87 -8.36 -14.58
N PRO A 241 -17.81 -7.02 -14.43
CA PRO A 241 -17.48 -6.35 -13.15
C PRO A 241 -18.39 -6.76 -11.99
N ALA A 242 -19.67 -7.00 -12.24
CA ALA A 242 -20.63 -7.43 -11.22
C ALA A 242 -20.36 -8.86 -10.73
N GLU A 243 -19.99 -9.79 -11.63
CA GLU A 243 -19.65 -11.16 -11.26
C GLU A 243 -18.34 -11.25 -10.48
N ARG A 244 -17.34 -10.43 -10.84
CA ARG A 244 -16.11 -10.29 -10.08
C ARG A 244 -16.36 -9.86 -8.65
N ASN A 245 -17.14 -8.80 -8.46
CA ASN A 245 -17.48 -8.31 -7.14
C ASN A 245 -18.19 -9.38 -6.30
N ASN A 246 -19.09 -10.12 -6.89
CA ASN A 246 -19.76 -11.24 -6.23
C ASN A 246 -18.81 -12.40 -5.89
N SER A 247 -17.84 -12.71 -6.75
CA SER A 247 -16.82 -13.73 -6.49
C SER A 247 -15.93 -13.34 -5.31
N LEU A 248 -15.47 -12.09 -5.28
CA LEU A 248 -14.65 -11.56 -4.17
C LEU A 248 -15.44 -11.47 -2.86
N ILE A 249 -16.72 -11.07 -2.91
CA ILE A 249 -17.58 -11.06 -1.72
C ILE A 249 -17.71 -12.49 -1.16
N ARG A 250 -17.91 -13.50 -2.01
CA ARG A 250 -17.96 -14.90 -1.57
C ARG A 250 -16.64 -15.38 -0.97
N ALA A 251 -15.50 -14.99 -1.55
CA ALA A 251 -14.19 -15.33 -0.99
C ALA A 251 -13.97 -14.69 0.38
N VAL A 252 -14.43 -13.45 0.58
CA VAL A 252 -14.42 -12.77 1.87
C VAL A 252 -15.35 -13.48 2.86
N ASP A 253 -16.52 -13.95 2.44
CA ASP A 253 -17.45 -14.72 3.28
C ASP A 253 -16.86 -16.07 3.72
N GLN A 254 -16.24 -16.81 2.80
CA GLN A 254 -15.61 -18.11 3.11
C GLN A 254 -14.44 -18.02 4.08
N ALA A 255 -13.74 -16.89 4.09
CA ALA A 255 -12.58 -16.67 4.97
C ALA A 255 -12.96 -16.30 6.41
N ALA A 256 -14.24 -16.31 6.80
CA ALA A 256 -14.75 -15.86 8.11
C ALA A 256 -14.30 -14.43 8.52
N ILE A 257 -13.75 -13.68 7.56
CA ILE A 257 -13.15 -12.37 7.81
C ILE A 257 -14.21 -11.33 8.17
N ALA A 258 -15.40 -11.49 7.60
CA ALA A 258 -16.49 -10.56 7.83
C ALA A 258 -17.03 -10.67 9.27
N GLU A 259 -17.08 -11.88 9.84
CA GLU A 259 -17.43 -12.08 11.25
C GLU A 259 -16.33 -11.53 12.14
N ALA A 260 -15.06 -11.82 11.85
CA ALA A 260 -13.93 -11.27 12.58
C ALA A 260 -13.89 -9.74 12.54
N ALA A 261 -14.16 -9.11 11.40
CA ALA A 261 -14.22 -7.65 11.29
C ALA A 261 -15.43 -7.06 12.04
N ALA A 262 -16.59 -7.74 12.02
CA ALA A 262 -17.78 -7.33 12.76
C ALA A 262 -17.59 -7.47 14.28
N GLU A 263 -17.02 -8.60 14.75
CA GLU A 263 -16.68 -8.82 16.16
C GLU A 263 -15.69 -7.78 16.68
N VAL A 264 -14.71 -7.44 15.88
CA VAL A 264 -13.74 -6.41 16.20
C VAL A 264 -14.41 -5.03 16.25
N GLY A 265 -15.25 -4.70 15.28
CA GLY A 265 -16.03 -3.47 15.27
C GLY A 265 -16.90 -3.34 16.51
N GLU A 266 -17.56 -4.43 16.93
CA GLU A 266 -18.37 -4.47 18.14
C GLU A 266 -17.53 -4.42 19.43
N ALA A 267 -16.37 -5.10 19.49
CA ALA A 267 -15.47 -5.05 20.63
C ALA A 267 -14.91 -3.63 20.82
N VAL A 268 -14.48 -3.00 19.73
CA VAL A 268 -14.03 -1.60 19.71
C VAL A 268 -15.13 -0.65 20.17
N ASN A 269 -16.39 -0.90 19.80
CA ASN A 269 -17.53 -0.07 20.21
C ASN A 269 -17.90 -0.23 21.68
N ARG A 270 -17.74 -1.44 22.24
CA ARG A 270 -18.00 -1.74 23.65
C ARG A 270 -16.86 -1.32 24.58
N GLY A 271 -15.76 -0.78 24.05
CA GLY A 271 -14.59 -0.38 24.85
C GLY A 271 -13.81 -1.56 25.44
N ARG A 272 -14.03 -2.77 24.93
CA ARG A 272 -13.31 -3.99 25.31
C ARG A 272 -12.16 -4.25 24.36
N SER A 273 -11.00 -4.64 24.89
CA SER A 273 -9.89 -5.10 24.07
C SER A 273 -10.29 -6.37 23.32
N VAL A 274 -9.87 -6.46 22.07
CA VAL A 274 -10.02 -7.69 21.27
C VAL A 274 -9.31 -8.87 21.92
N ARG A 275 -8.23 -8.61 22.68
CA ARG A 275 -7.49 -9.62 23.45
C ARG A 275 -8.32 -10.28 24.54
N ASP A 276 -9.25 -9.56 25.16
CA ASP A 276 -10.04 -10.06 26.30
C ASP A 276 -11.16 -11.03 25.88
N ASN A 277 -11.60 -10.99 24.62
CA ASN A 277 -12.68 -11.85 24.12
C ASN A 277 -12.20 -13.26 23.71
N TRP A 278 -10.88 -13.52 23.65
CA TRP A 278 -10.33 -14.78 23.14
C TRP A 278 -10.04 -15.83 24.21
N CYS A 279 -10.03 -15.46 25.48
CA CYS A 279 -9.91 -16.44 26.58
C CYS A 279 -11.15 -17.32 26.79
N VAL A 280 -12.22 -17.12 26.02
CA VAL A 280 -13.51 -17.82 26.21
C VAL A 280 -13.79 -18.87 25.10
N ILE A 281 -12.94 -18.97 24.07
CA ILE A 281 -13.18 -19.85 22.91
C ILE A 281 -12.04 -20.89 22.71
N ILE A 282 -11.26 -21.20 23.75
CA ILE A 282 -10.38 -22.37 23.74
C ILE A 282 -10.92 -23.42 24.72
#